data_5afe969958303b498203ebd15f6bd6c9
#
_entry.id   5afe969958303b498203ebd15f6bd6c9
#
_cell.length_a   1.000
_cell.length_b   1.000
_cell.length_c   1.000
_cell.angle_alpha   90.00
_cell.angle_beta   90.00
_cell.angle_gamma   90.00
#
_symmetry.space_group_name_H-M   'P 1'
#
loop_
_entity.id
_entity.type
_entity.pdbx_description
1 polymer ?
#
loop_
_entity_poly.entity_id
_entity_poly.type
_entity_poly.pdbx_seq_one_letter_code
_entity_poly.pdbx_strand_id
1 'polypeptide(L)'
;CIVVASGANMLLGQEDIDSMEKEMLVGDILLMQLEIPLSTVEYAARKAYEKGVKVVLNPAPACSLPESLFQYLYMITPNRIEAEMLTGVKINSKEDVAMAAGVLYRKGVKNIIITLGSEGSFVREGEKTYYVDAYKVVPVDTTAAGDTFNGAVCVGVSEGMSLEQAVLFASKASSISVTRMGAQSSIPYRKELDMNNLV
;
A
#
# COMPACT_ATOMS: atom_id res chain seq x y z
N CYS A 1 -10.69 -10.46 16.28
CA CYS A 1 -9.67 -11.42 15.86
C CYS A 1 -10.04 -11.97 14.48
N ILE A 2 -9.09 -11.96 13.55
CA ILE A 2 -9.25 -12.56 12.21
C ILE A 2 -8.40 -13.83 12.19
N VAL A 3 -9.02 -14.96 11.85
CA VAL A 3 -8.34 -16.25 11.69
C VAL A 3 -8.57 -16.72 10.25
N VAL A 4 -7.50 -16.93 9.52
CA VAL A 4 -7.55 -17.29 8.10
C VAL A 4 -6.87 -18.62 7.86
N ALA A 5 -7.55 -19.54 7.14
CA ALA A 5 -6.90 -20.67 6.51
C ALA A 5 -6.36 -20.20 5.16
N SER A 6 -5.05 -20.13 5.01
CA SER A 6 -4.39 -19.50 3.85
C SER A 6 -4.74 -20.12 2.49
N GLY A 7 -5.15 -21.40 2.47
CA GLY A 7 -5.68 -22.06 1.27
C GLY A 7 -4.75 -21.93 0.06
N ALA A 8 -5.32 -21.54 -1.07
CA ALA A 8 -4.61 -21.39 -2.34
C ALA A 8 -3.51 -20.32 -2.31
N ASN A 9 -3.62 -19.30 -1.45
CA ASN A 9 -2.61 -18.25 -1.35
C ASN A 9 -1.21 -18.84 -1.09
N MET A 10 -1.11 -19.85 -0.20
CA MET A 10 0.19 -20.46 0.14
C MET A 10 0.73 -21.43 -0.91
N LEU A 11 -0.04 -21.68 -1.96
CA LEU A 11 0.37 -22.53 -3.09
C LEU A 11 0.97 -21.70 -4.23
N LEU A 12 0.83 -20.36 -4.19
CA LEU A 12 1.38 -19.49 -5.23
C LEU A 12 2.91 -19.59 -5.24
N GLY A 13 3.47 -20.05 -6.35
CA GLY A 13 4.90 -20.33 -6.50
C GLY A 13 5.57 -19.50 -7.61
N GLN A 14 6.85 -19.79 -7.83
CA GLN A 14 7.62 -19.09 -8.87
C GLN A 14 7.10 -19.39 -10.28
N GLU A 15 6.61 -20.61 -10.54
CA GLU A 15 6.05 -21.00 -11.83
C GLU A 15 4.82 -20.18 -12.20
N ASP A 16 3.99 -19.83 -11.22
CA ASP A 16 2.83 -18.95 -11.43
C ASP A 16 3.29 -17.55 -11.83
N ILE A 17 4.31 -17.02 -11.15
CA ILE A 17 4.90 -15.72 -11.48
C ILE A 17 5.53 -15.73 -12.88
N ASP A 18 6.27 -16.78 -13.25
CA ASP A 18 6.87 -16.91 -14.58
C ASP A 18 5.80 -16.97 -15.68
N SER A 19 4.65 -17.58 -15.40
CA SER A 19 3.51 -17.58 -16.34
C SER A 19 2.94 -16.19 -16.55
N MET A 20 2.88 -15.35 -15.51
CA MET A 20 2.38 -13.98 -15.55
C MET A 20 3.41 -12.99 -16.11
N GLU A 21 4.69 -13.33 -16.07
CA GLU A 21 5.77 -12.42 -16.49
C GLU A 21 5.59 -11.90 -17.91
N LYS A 22 5.01 -12.68 -18.80
CA LYS A 22 4.78 -12.32 -20.22
C LYS A 22 3.78 -11.18 -20.38
N GLU A 23 2.85 -11.05 -19.43
CA GLU A 23 1.80 -10.02 -19.43
C GLU A 23 2.28 -8.70 -18.80
N MET A 24 3.41 -8.72 -18.06
CA MET A 24 3.96 -7.52 -17.42
C MET A 24 4.61 -6.60 -18.44
N LEU A 25 4.16 -5.36 -18.51
CA LEU A 25 4.67 -4.32 -19.42
C LEU A 25 5.38 -3.21 -18.65
N VAL A 26 6.34 -2.55 -19.30
CA VAL A 26 7.03 -1.39 -18.72
C VAL A 26 6.00 -0.30 -18.38
N GLY A 27 6.07 0.16 -17.12
CA GLY A 27 5.15 1.18 -16.60
C GLY A 27 3.93 0.64 -15.87
N ASP A 28 3.65 -0.66 -15.96
CA ASP A 28 2.62 -1.30 -15.14
C ASP A 28 2.93 -1.18 -13.66
N ILE A 29 1.95 -1.51 -12.83
CA ILE A 29 2.08 -1.57 -11.38
C ILE A 29 1.78 -2.99 -10.91
N LEU A 30 2.70 -3.58 -10.16
CA LEU A 30 2.48 -4.81 -9.41
C LEU A 30 2.19 -4.45 -7.95
N LEU A 31 0.94 -4.55 -7.54
CA LEU A 31 0.53 -4.38 -6.14
C LEU A 31 0.51 -5.74 -5.45
N MET A 32 1.23 -5.86 -4.34
CA MET A 32 1.31 -7.09 -3.55
C MET A 32 1.07 -6.82 -2.06
N GLN A 33 0.62 -7.87 -1.37
CA GLN A 33 0.58 -7.99 0.08
C GLN A 33 1.48 -9.15 0.53
N LEU A 34 1.42 -9.50 1.84
CA LEU A 34 2.21 -10.59 2.42
C LEU A 34 1.34 -11.81 2.79
N GLU A 35 0.25 -12.01 2.09
CA GLU A 35 -0.67 -13.16 2.28
C GLU A 35 -0.32 -14.37 1.43
N ILE A 36 0.79 -14.32 0.70
CA ILE A 36 1.37 -15.42 -0.09
C ILE A 36 2.78 -15.72 0.44
N PRO A 37 3.44 -16.81 0.02
CA PRO A 37 4.80 -17.11 0.48
C PRO A 37 5.76 -15.94 0.25
N LEU A 38 6.50 -15.53 1.27
CA LEU A 38 7.43 -14.40 1.19
C LEU A 38 8.49 -14.57 0.10
N SER A 39 8.93 -15.83 -0.13
CA SER A 39 9.83 -16.15 -1.25
C SER A 39 9.21 -15.85 -2.61
N THR A 40 7.89 -16.03 -2.76
CA THR A 40 7.16 -15.69 -3.98
C THR A 40 7.03 -14.17 -4.14
N VAL A 41 6.78 -13.45 -3.03
CA VAL A 41 6.75 -11.97 -3.03
C VAL A 41 8.09 -11.41 -3.49
N GLU A 42 9.21 -11.90 -2.94
CA GLU A 42 10.54 -11.44 -3.31
C GLU A 42 10.87 -11.77 -4.78
N TYR A 43 10.52 -12.98 -5.22
CA TYR A 43 10.71 -13.39 -6.60
C TYR A 43 9.91 -12.52 -7.57
N ALA A 44 8.63 -12.29 -7.29
CA ALA A 44 7.76 -11.44 -8.11
C ALA A 44 8.25 -9.99 -8.14
N ALA A 45 8.65 -9.44 -6.99
CA ALA A 45 9.20 -8.09 -6.92
C ALA A 45 10.44 -7.92 -7.79
N ARG A 46 11.37 -8.87 -7.74
CA ARG A 46 12.57 -8.85 -8.57
C ARG A 46 12.23 -8.92 -10.06
N LYS A 47 11.40 -9.88 -10.46
CA LYS A 47 10.97 -10.05 -11.86
C LYS A 47 10.29 -8.80 -12.43
N ALA A 48 9.38 -8.22 -11.66
CA ALA A 48 8.68 -6.99 -12.04
C ALA A 48 9.65 -5.80 -12.17
N TYR A 49 10.56 -5.65 -11.20
CA TYR A 49 11.59 -4.61 -11.22
C TYR A 49 12.49 -4.73 -12.46
N GLU A 50 12.97 -5.93 -12.79
CA GLU A 50 13.79 -6.21 -13.97
C GLU A 50 13.09 -5.83 -15.30
N LYS A 51 11.76 -5.88 -15.32
CA LYS A 51 10.92 -5.47 -16.46
C LYS A 51 10.53 -3.99 -16.47
N GLY A 52 10.92 -3.21 -15.47
CA GLY A 52 10.53 -1.80 -15.36
C GLY A 52 9.08 -1.59 -14.89
N VAL A 53 8.48 -2.61 -14.27
CA VAL A 53 7.18 -2.54 -13.59
C VAL A 53 7.37 -1.90 -12.22
N LYS A 54 6.45 -1.02 -11.81
CA LYS A 54 6.46 -0.38 -10.49
C LYS A 54 5.95 -1.34 -9.43
N VAL A 55 6.81 -1.78 -8.53
CA VAL A 55 6.43 -2.69 -7.45
C VAL A 55 5.93 -1.89 -6.24
N VAL A 56 4.69 -2.12 -5.86
CA VAL A 56 4.05 -1.54 -4.68
C VAL A 56 3.79 -2.65 -3.67
N LEU A 57 4.30 -2.50 -2.45
CA LEU A 57 4.09 -3.46 -1.38
C LEU A 57 3.26 -2.85 -0.26
N ASN A 58 2.10 -3.43 0.01
CA ASN A 58 1.41 -3.27 1.27
C ASN A 58 1.89 -4.37 2.23
N PRO A 59 2.68 -4.06 3.28
CA PRO A 59 3.33 -5.07 4.11
C PRO A 59 2.39 -5.67 5.16
N ALA A 60 1.22 -6.08 4.73
CA ALA A 60 0.16 -6.71 5.52
C ALA A 60 0.01 -8.21 5.16
N PRO A 61 -0.11 -9.12 6.15
CA PRO A 61 0.10 -8.89 7.58
C PRO A 61 1.57 -8.62 7.94
N ALA A 62 1.78 -7.87 9.00
CA ALA A 62 3.11 -7.46 9.44
C ALA A 62 4.04 -8.66 9.67
N CYS A 63 5.17 -8.69 9.00
CA CYS A 63 6.25 -9.66 9.22
C CYS A 63 7.62 -9.04 8.91
N SER A 64 8.69 -9.74 9.28
CA SER A 64 10.05 -9.33 8.90
C SER A 64 10.26 -9.53 7.41
N LEU A 65 10.85 -8.53 6.76
CA LEU A 65 11.17 -8.57 5.33
C LEU A 65 12.69 -8.74 5.11
N PRO A 66 13.11 -9.51 4.10
CA PRO A 66 14.51 -9.57 3.71
C PRO A 66 14.98 -8.21 3.19
N GLU A 67 16.21 -7.81 3.56
CA GLU A 67 16.78 -6.53 3.13
C GLU A 67 16.87 -6.43 1.59
N SER A 68 17.05 -7.54 0.90
CA SER A 68 17.08 -7.64 -0.56
C SER A 68 15.77 -7.19 -1.23
N LEU A 69 14.64 -7.28 -0.54
CA LEU A 69 13.34 -6.92 -1.13
C LEU A 69 13.21 -5.41 -1.34
N PHE A 70 13.71 -4.60 -0.41
CA PHE A 70 13.48 -3.15 -0.42
C PHE A 70 14.00 -2.43 -1.67
N GLN A 71 15.09 -2.91 -2.26
CA GLN A 71 15.68 -2.33 -3.49
C GLN A 71 14.78 -2.45 -4.73
N TYR A 72 13.85 -3.40 -4.73
CA TYR A 72 12.93 -3.62 -5.85
C TYR A 72 11.65 -2.78 -5.74
N LEU A 73 11.40 -2.19 -4.57
CA LEU A 73 10.15 -1.49 -4.31
C LEU A 73 10.15 -0.07 -4.88
N TYR A 74 9.18 0.22 -5.74
CA TYR A 74 8.83 1.58 -6.11
C TYR A 74 8.17 2.32 -4.94
N MET A 75 7.29 1.62 -4.17
CA MET A 75 6.54 2.18 -3.05
C MET A 75 6.25 1.12 -1.99
N ILE A 76 6.21 1.55 -0.73
CA ILE A 76 5.73 0.75 0.40
C ILE A 76 4.67 1.52 1.19
N THR A 77 3.61 0.81 1.62
CA THR A 77 2.44 1.44 2.24
C THR A 77 2.07 0.81 3.58
N PRO A 78 2.96 0.82 4.58
CA PRO A 78 2.65 0.27 5.90
C PRO A 78 1.61 1.12 6.64
N ASN A 79 0.83 0.48 7.50
CA ASN A 79 0.14 1.16 8.57
C ASN A 79 1.11 1.44 9.75
N ARG A 80 0.62 2.08 10.83
CA ARG A 80 1.42 2.41 12.02
C ARG A 80 2.11 1.17 12.61
N ILE A 81 1.39 0.08 12.80
CA ILE A 81 1.90 -1.16 13.41
C ILE A 81 2.94 -1.82 12.51
N GLU A 82 2.67 -1.90 11.23
CA GLU A 82 3.58 -2.45 10.22
C GLU A 82 4.86 -1.61 10.13
N ALA A 83 4.73 -0.28 10.14
CA ALA A 83 5.88 0.62 10.15
C ALA A 83 6.74 0.43 11.41
N GLU A 84 6.13 0.31 12.60
CA GLU A 84 6.86 0.00 13.83
C GLU A 84 7.63 -1.32 13.73
N MET A 85 6.99 -2.37 13.22
CA MET A 85 7.62 -3.69 13.09
C MET A 85 8.78 -3.68 12.09
N LEU A 86 8.61 -3.04 10.93
CA LEU A 86 9.63 -3.00 9.88
C LEU A 86 10.83 -2.13 10.22
N THR A 87 10.65 -1.15 11.10
CA THR A 87 11.67 -0.14 11.39
C THR A 87 12.25 -0.24 12.80
N GLY A 88 11.54 -0.89 13.73
CA GLY A 88 11.88 -0.90 15.14
C GLY A 88 11.59 0.44 15.86
N VAL A 89 11.07 1.44 15.16
CA VAL A 89 10.72 2.75 15.73
C VAL A 89 9.31 2.69 16.30
N LYS A 90 9.14 2.97 17.60
CA LYS A 90 7.81 3.14 18.19
C LYS A 90 7.21 4.47 17.75
N ILE A 91 5.96 4.45 17.31
CA ILE A 91 5.28 5.61 16.72
C ILE A 91 4.25 6.16 17.73
N ASN A 92 4.64 7.19 18.46
CA ASN A 92 3.80 7.89 19.43
C ASN A 92 3.57 9.36 19.04
N SER A 93 4.36 9.89 18.09
CA SER A 93 4.34 11.28 17.65
C SER A 93 4.50 11.38 16.13
N LYS A 94 4.29 12.57 15.58
CA LYS A 94 4.55 12.87 14.16
C LYS A 94 6.02 12.73 13.80
N GLU A 95 6.91 13.08 14.73
CA GLU A 95 8.36 12.96 14.58
C GLU A 95 8.77 11.48 14.45
N ASP A 96 8.14 10.59 15.23
CA ASP A 96 8.40 9.15 15.14
C ASP A 96 7.95 8.57 13.79
N VAL A 97 6.83 9.05 13.24
CA VAL A 97 6.38 8.64 11.88
C VAL A 97 7.43 9.02 10.84
N ALA A 98 7.93 10.26 10.90
CA ALA A 98 8.96 10.73 9.99
C ALA A 98 10.28 9.95 10.17
N MET A 99 10.62 9.57 11.39
CA MET A 99 11.78 8.73 11.72
C MET A 99 11.63 7.34 11.12
N ALA A 100 10.47 6.69 11.28
CA ALA A 100 10.17 5.38 10.71
C ALA A 100 10.27 5.40 9.17
N ALA A 101 9.66 6.42 8.54
CA ALA A 101 9.80 6.61 7.09
C ALA A 101 11.26 6.82 6.67
N GLY A 102 12.06 7.53 7.47
CA GLY A 102 13.50 7.70 7.26
C GLY A 102 14.28 6.39 7.30
N VAL A 103 13.88 5.43 8.14
CA VAL A 103 14.48 4.08 8.16
C VAL A 103 14.19 3.34 6.86
N LEU A 104 12.93 3.32 6.41
CA LEU A 104 12.53 2.68 5.15
C LEU A 104 13.21 3.33 3.93
N TYR A 105 13.38 4.64 3.96
CA TYR A 105 14.10 5.36 2.91
C TYR A 105 15.57 4.93 2.82
N ARG A 106 16.26 4.79 3.96
CA ARG A 106 17.65 4.28 4.00
C ARG A 106 17.78 2.83 3.54
N LYS A 107 16.71 2.02 3.64
CA LYS A 107 16.63 0.66 3.07
C LYS A 107 16.46 0.66 1.55
N GLY A 108 16.25 1.81 0.91
CA GLY A 108 16.20 1.97 -0.54
C GLY A 108 14.84 2.34 -1.13
N VAL A 109 13.76 2.38 -0.32
CA VAL A 109 12.44 2.71 -0.83
C VAL A 109 12.26 4.23 -0.92
N LYS A 110 12.01 4.75 -2.12
CA LYS A 110 11.90 6.19 -2.34
C LYS A 110 10.51 6.77 -2.04
N ASN A 111 9.46 5.98 -2.23
CA ASN A 111 8.07 6.39 -2.00
C ASN A 111 7.51 5.59 -0.82
N ILE A 112 7.22 6.27 0.27
CA ILE A 112 6.74 5.64 1.51
C ILE A 112 5.46 6.36 1.93
N ILE A 113 4.40 5.60 2.15
CA ILE A 113 3.13 6.12 2.67
C ILE A 113 2.83 5.37 3.96
N ILE A 114 2.89 6.06 5.10
CA ILE A 114 2.48 5.46 6.39
C ILE A 114 1.05 5.88 6.66
N THR A 115 0.11 4.92 6.64
CA THR A 115 -1.29 5.20 6.93
C THR A 115 -1.53 5.26 8.43
N LEU A 116 -2.28 6.27 8.88
CA LEU A 116 -2.52 6.60 10.29
C LEU A 116 -4.01 6.57 10.66
N GLY A 117 -4.81 5.88 9.85
CA GLY A 117 -6.25 5.78 10.04
C GLY A 117 -6.94 7.14 9.94
N SER A 118 -7.69 7.52 10.97
CA SER A 118 -8.41 8.81 11.01
C SER A 118 -7.50 10.04 11.09
N GLU A 119 -6.21 9.87 11.33
CA GLU A 119 -5.20 10.93 11.28
C GLU A 119 -4.65 11.17 9.86
N GLY A 120 -5.08 10.38 8.87
CA GLY A 120 -4.64 10.50 7.48
C GLY A 120 -3.40 9.67 7.16
N SER A 121 -2.46 10.24 6.45
CA SER A 121 -1.23 9.54 6.03
C SER A 121 -0.02 10.49 6.09
N PHE A 122 1.12 9.91 6.39
CA PHE A 122 2.43 10.55 6.17
C PHE A 122 3.01 10.04 4.86
N VAL A 123 3.49 10.94 4.03
CA VAL A 123 4.08 10.62 2.73
C VAL A 123 5.54 11.09 2.71
N ARG A 124 6.41 10.21 2.23
CA ARG A 124 7.77 10.55 1.83
C ARG A 124 7.96 10.21 0.36
N GLU A 125 8.34 11.19 -0.43
CA GLU A 125 8.65 11.09 -1.85
C GLU A 125 10.08 11.61 -2.08
N GLY A 126 11.05 10.69 -2.06
CA GLY A 126 12.46 11.07 -2.01
C GLY A 126 12.79 11.87 -0.75
N GLU A 127 13.22 13.11 -0.93
CA GLU A 127 13.51 14.02 0.20
C GLU A 127 12.30 14.83 0.66
N LYS A 128 11.24 14.93 -0.16
CA LYS A 128 10.00 15.63 0.20
C LYS A 128 9.19 14.81 1.19
N THR A 129 8.71 15.46 2.25
CA THR A 129 7.81 14.83 3.22
C THR A 129 6.62 15.74 3.51
N TYR A 130 5.44 15.14 3.68
CA TYR A 130 4.21 15.87 4.00
C TYR A 130 3.16 14.96 4.61
N TYR A 131 2.16 15.56 5.25
CA TYR A 131 0.97 14.88 5.73
C TYR A 131 -0.20 15.14 4.80
N VAL A 132 -1.05 14.14 4.64
CA VAL A 132 -2.34 14.22 3.96
C VAL A 132 -3.40 13.87 4.98
N ASP A 133 -4.30 14.79 5.26
CA ASP A 133 -5.37 14.58 6.23
C ASP A 133 -6.39 13.56 5.75
N ALA A 134 -6.99 12.83 6.68
CA ALA A 134 -8.12 11.96 6.37
C ALA A 134 -9.41 12.77 6.17
N TYR A 135 -10.29 12.29 5.31
CA TYR A 135 -11.67 12.79 5.24
C TYR A 135 -12.41 12.40 6.52
N LYS A 136 -13.12 13.37 7.11
CA LYS A 136 -13.91 13.15 8.33
C LYS A 136 -15.21 12.46 7.97
N VAL A 137 -15.35 11.21 8.35
CA VAL A 137 -16.53 10.39 8.15
C VAL A 137 -16.87 9.61 9.42
N VAL A 138 -18.10 9.15 9.55
CA VAL A 138 -18.48 8.21 10.61
C VAL A 138 -18.31 6.80 10.06
N PRO A 139 -17.34 6.02 10.55
CA PRO A 139 -17.10 4.68 10.03
C PRO A 139 -18.20 3.72 10.48
N VAL A 140 -18.61 2.85 9.56
CA VAL A 140 -19.56 1.74 9.78
C VAL A 140 -18.79 0.42 9.84
N ASP A 141 -17.86 0.22 8.91
CA ASP A 141 -17.00 -0.97 8.81
C ASP A 141 -15.66 -0.56 8.22
N THR A 142 -14.56 -0.91 8.87
CA THR A 142 -13.22 -0.59 8.41
C THR A 142 -12.55 -1.72 7.62
N THR A 143 -13.30 -2.81 7.37
CA THR A 143 -12.82 -3.93 6.55
C THR A 143 -12.46 -3.43 5.15
N ALA A 144 -11.33 -3.89 4.63
CA ALA A 144 -10.79 -3.52 3.32
C ALA A 144 -10.50 -2.00 3.10
N ALA A 145 -10.47 -1.19 4.17
CA ALA A 145 -10.10 0.23 4.05
C ALA A 145 -8.68 0.41 3.49
N GLY A 146 -7.72 -0.40 3.99
CA GLY A 146 -6.34 -0.43 3.51
C GLY A 146 -6.24 -0.91 2.06
N ASP A 147 -6.98 -1.95 1.71
CA ASP A 147 -6.99 -2.51 0.34
C ASP A 147 -7.55 -1.49 -0.66
N THR A 148 -8.65 -0.82 -0.29
CA THR A 148 -9.24 0.27 -1.07
C THR A 148 -8.24 1.41 -1.27
N PHE A 149 -7.55 1.82 -0.20
CA PHE A 149 -6.52 2.85 -0.25
C PHE A 149 -5.40 2.46 -1.20
N ASN A 150 -4.83 1.27 -1.04
CA ASN A 150 -3.72 0.79 -1.87
C ASN A 150 -4.09 0.65 -3.34
N GLY A 151 -5.25 0.07 -3.64
CA GLY A 151 -5.77 -0.01 -5.00
C GLY A 151 -5.96 1.37 -5.63
N ALA A 152 -6.55 2.32 -4.89
CA ALA A 152 -6.76 3.67 -5.38
C ALA A 152 -5.46 4.46 -5.58
N VAL A 153 -4.45 4.32 -4.69
CA VAL A 153 -3.12 4.92 -4.92
C VAL A 153 -2.52 4.40 -6.22
N CYS A 154 -2.56 3.09 -6.46
CA CYS A 154 -2.05 2.49 -7.69
C CYS A 154 -2.77 3.01 -8.94
N VAL A 155 -4.10 3.13 -8.89
CA VAL A 155 -4.90 3.72 -9.98
C VAL A 155 -4.46 5.16 -10.24
N GLY A 156 -4.35 6.01 -9.20
CA GLY A 156 -3.90 7.39 -9.36
C GLY A 156 -2.52 7.50 -9.99
N VAL A 157 -1.56 6.68 -9.53
CA VAL A 157 -0.20 6.64 -10.09
C VAL A 157 -0.21 6.15 -11.55
N SER A 158 -1.04 5.16 -11.89
CA SER A 158 -1.15 4.66 -13.27
C SER A 158 -1.76 5.67 -14.23
N GLU A 159 -2.64 6.54 -13.73
CA GLU A 159 -3.25 7.65 -14.49
C GLU A 159 -2.34 8.90 -14.57
N GLY A 160 -1.14 8.84 -14.02
CA GLY A 160 -0.16 9.93 -14.07
C GLY A 160 -0.38 11.06 -13.06
N MET A 161 -1.17 10.83 -12.01
CA MET A 161 -1.30 11.76 -10.89
C MET A 161 0.04 11.90 -10.15
N SER A 162 0.32 13.08 -9.59
CA SER A 162 1.39 13.21 -8.60
C SER A 162 1.11 12.31 -7.40
N LEU A 163 2.15 11.91 -6.63
CA LEU A 163 1.94 11.06 -5.47
C LEU A 163 0.98 11.69 -4.46
N GLU A 164 1.06 13.01 -4.27
CA GLU A 164 0.15 13.77 -3.41
C GLU A 164 -1.31 13.66 -3.88
N GLN A 165 -1.56 13.83 -5.18
CA GLN A 165 -2.90 13.68 -5.78
C GLN A 165 -3.41 12.23 -5.66
N ALA A 166 -2.55 11.24 -5.89
CA ALA A 166 -2.91 9.82 -5.77
C ALA A 166 -3.27 9.45 -4.32
N VAL A 167 -2.56 10.00 -3.33
CA VAL A 167 -2.87 9.79 -1.90
C VAL A 167 -4.18 10.47 -1.50
N LEU A 168 -4.43 11.68 -1.97
CA LEU A 168 -5.72 12.37 -1.75
C LEU A 168 -6.90 11.58 -2.36
N PHE A 169 -6.72 11.11 -3.60
CA PHE A 169 -7.70 10.26 -4.29
C PHE A 169 -7.96 8.97 -3.51
N ALA A 170 -6.91 8.31 -3.03
CA ALA A 170 -7.01 7.09 -2.23
C ALA A 170 -7.65 7.32 -0.86
N SER A 171 -7.33 8.44 -0.20
CA SER A 171 -7.96 8.83 1.07
C SER A 171 -9.46 9.03 0.89
N LYS A 172 -9.89 9.65 -0.22
CA LYS A 172 -11.31 9.80 -0.57
C LYS A 172 -11.97 8.44 -0.80
N ALA A 173 -11.35 7.56 -1.58
CA ALA A 173 -11.89 6.22 -1.83
C ALA A 173 -12.06 5.42 -0.54
N SER A 174 -11.03 5.38 0.29
CA SER A 174 -11.05 4.69 1.58
C SER A 174 -12.10 5.31 2.54
N SER A 175 -12.26 6.64 2.56
CA SER A 175 -13.27 7.28 3.39
C SER A 175 -14.70 6.88 3.02
N ILE A 176 -14.99 6.70 1.74
CA ILE A 176 -16.30 6.19 1.27
C ILE A 176 -16.46 4.72 1.67
N SER A 177 -15.42 3.90 1.46
CA SER A 177 -15.45 2.47 1.80
C SER A 177 -15.82 2.26 3.27
N VAL A 178 -15.19 2.95 4.20
CA VAL A 178 -15.45 2.76 5.64
C VAL A 178 -16.86 3.18 6.09
N THR A 179 -17.63 3.89 5.27
CA THR A 179 -19.03 4.23 5.55
C THR A 179 -20.01 3.11 5.16
N ARG A 180 -19.52 2.00 4.63
CA ARG A 180 -20.33 0.90 4.10
C ARG A 180 -19.92 -0.43 4.74
N MET A 181 -20.88 -1.36 4.82
CA MET A 181 -20.60 -2.73 5.30
C MET A 181 -19.95 -3.58 4.23
N GLY A 182 -19.00 -4.42 4.66
CA GLY A 182 -18.38 -5.47 3.86
C GLY A 182 -17.07 -5.04 3.20
N ALA A 183 -16.37 -6.01 2.59
CA ALA A 183 -15.08 -5.82 1.92
C ALA A 183 -15.27 -5.29 0.49
N GLN A 184 -15.35 -6.16 -0.52
CA GLN A 184 -15.48 -5.75 -1.92
C GLN A 184 -16.71 -4.87 -2.19
N SER A 185 -17.83 -5.15 -1.51
CA SER A 185 -19.08 -4.39 -1.67
C SER A 185 -19.00 -2.95 -1.17
N SER A 186 -18.04 -2.63 -0.30
CA SER A 186 -17.83 -1.28 0.23
C SER A 186 -17.03 -0.37 -0.71
N ILE A 187 -16.23 -0.96 -1.61
CA ILE A 187 -15.32 -0.22 -2.49
C ILE A 187 -16.13 0.68 -3.46
N PRO A 188 -15.83 1.99 -3.52
CA PRO A 188 -16.55 2.90 -4.40
C PRO A 188 -16.16 2.69 -5.87
N TYR A 189 -17.13 2.86 -6.77
CA TYR A 189 -16.86 3.01 -8.18
C TYR A 189 -16.28 4.39 -8.50
N ARG A 190 -15.50 4.50 -9.58
CA ARG A 190 -14.89 5.75 -10.03
C ARG A 190 -15.85 6.94 -10.06
N LYS A 191 -17.06 6.76 -10.64
CA LYS A 191 -18.07 7.81 -10.73
C LYS A 191 -18.49 8.40 -9.38
N GLU A 192 -18.38 7.64 -8.29
CA GLU A 192 -18.71 8.11 -6.94
C GLU A 192 -17.61 9.01 -6.37
N LEU A 193 -16.37 8.79 -6.79
CA LEU A 193 -15.22 9.62 -6.42
C LEU A 193 -15.27 10.99 -7.13
N ASP A 194 -15.76 11.02 -8.36
CA ASP A 194 -15.89 12.25 -9.15
C ASP A 194 -17.07 13.12 -8.69
N MET A 195 -18.15 12.49 -8.23
CA MET A 195 -19.41 13.18 -7.85
C MET A 195 -19.46 13.66 -6.40
N ASN A 196 -18.73 13.00 -5.48
CA ASN A 196 -18.80 13.35 -4.06
C ASN A 196 -17.75 14.42 -3.72
N ASN A 197 -18.17 15.69 -3.75
CA ASN A 197 -17.53 16.70 -2.92
C ASN A 197 -17.87 16.35 -1.46
N LEU A 198 -17.03 15.54 -0.82
CA LEU A 198 -17.03 15.41 0.64
C LEU A 198 -16.53 16.75 1.18
N VAL A 199 -17.45 17.61 1.52
CA VAL A 199 -17.23 18.91 2.19
C VAL A 199 -16.88 18.64 3.65
#